data_9c707ceb16088b590aa3d0056600e432
#
_entry.id   9c707ceb16088b590aa3d0056600e432
#
_cell.length_a   1.000
_cell.length_b   1.000
_cell.length_c   1.000
_cell.angle_alpha   90.00
_cell.angle_beta   90.00
_cell.angle_gamma   90.00
#
_symmetry.space_group_name_H-M   'P 1'
#
loop_
_entity.id
_entity.type
_entity.pdbx_description
1 polymer ?
#
loop_
_entity_poly.entity_id
_entity_poly.type
_entity_poly.pdbx_seq_one_letter_code
_entity_poly.pdbx_strand_id
1 'polypeptide(L)'
;MDRIPILRMGKFLLVTIQVDMHDRLAMQLQDDLTTQIAKLQARGVLIDITSLEIVDSFMGRMLVNIALMAKVLDAQTVLVGMKPAVAITLVELGLSLPGIRTALNVDRGMALLQASLSEETGAGEADDAGS
;
A
#
# COMPACT_ATOMS: atom_id res chain seq x y z
N MET A 1 -17.19 16.90 3.07
CA MET A 1 -15.77 16.90 2.83
C MET A 1 -15.29 15.51 2.65
N ASP A 2 -14.91 15.27 1.44
CA ASP A 2 -14.60 13.92 1.06
C ASP A 2 -13.11 13.67 1.23
N ARG A 3 -12.78 13.00 2.30
CA ARG A 3 -11.44 12.50 2.52
C ARG A 3 -11.52 11.03 2.83
N ILE A 4 -10.55 10.31 2.31
CA ILE A 4 -10.44 8.89 2.63
C ILE A 4 -9.69 8.80 3.95
N PRO A 5 -10.30 8.19 4.97
CA PRO A 5 -9.64 8.08 6.26
C PRO A 5 -8.43 7.17 6.21
N ILE A 6 -7.40 7.55 6.94
CA ILE A 6 -6.21 6.74 7.10
C ILE A 6 -6.17 6.30 8.55
N LEU A 7 -6.18 4.99 8.76
CA LEU A 7 -6.15 4.42 10.10
C LEU A 7 -4.74 3.99 10.45
N ARG A 8 -4.33 4.31 11.65
CA ARG A 8 -3.03 3.88 12.15
C ARG A 8 -3.17 2.54 12.85
N MET A 9 -2.33 1.59 12.48
CA MET A 9 -2.30 0.26 13.09
C MET A 9 -0.86 -0.06 13.46
N GLY A 10 -0.45 0.41 14.63
CA GLY A 10 0.93 0.26 15.07
C GLY A 10 1.89 1.06 14.19
N LYS A 11 2.79 0.38 13.52
CA LYS A 11 3.76 1.00 12.60
C LYS A 11 3.25 1.06 11.17
N PHE A 12 2.00 0.68 10.96
CA PHE A 12 1.42 0.60 9.62
C PHE A 12 0.19 1.49 9.52
N LEU A 13 -0.13 1.86 8.29
CA LEU A 13 -1.33 2.63 7.97
C LEU A 13 -2.25 1.79 7.12
N LEU A 14 -3.55 1.94 7.33
CA LEU A 14 -4.58 1.25 6.57
C LEU A 14 -5.47 2.25 5.88
N VAL A 15 -5.66 2.07 4.58
CA VAL A 15 -6.58 2.87 3.77
C VAL A 15 -7.54 1.92 3.09
N THR A 16 -8.83 2.22 3.13
CA THR A 16 -9.85 1.45 2.42
C THR A 16 -10.44 2.31 1.31
N ILE A 17 -10.36 1.82 0.09
CA ILE A 17 -10.91 2.50 -1.07
C ILE A 17 -12.21 1.79 -1.46
N GLN A 18 -13.34 2.47 -1.33
CA GLN A 18 -14.66 1.86 -1.52
C GLN A 18 -15.39 2.35 -2.76
N VAL A 19 -14.95 3.44 -3.35
CA VAL A 19 -15.65 4.04 -4.49
C VAL A 19 -14.64 4.56 -5.49
N ASP A 20 -15.13 4.84 -6.70
CA ASP A 20 -14.31 5.48 -7.71
C ASP A 20 -13.84 6.83 -7.19
N MET A 21 -12.56 7.08 -7.34
CA MET A 21 -12.00 8.35 -6.94
C MET A 21 -11.88 9.29 -8.12
N HIS A 22 -12.34 10.52 -7.92
CA HIS A 22 -12.03 11.59 -8.86
C HIS A 22 -10.65 12.16 -8.51
N ASP A 23 -10.11 12.96 -9.43
CA ASP A 23 -8.74 13.46 -9.34
C ASP A 23 -8.42 14.14 -8.02
N ARG A 24 -9.33 15.00 -7.56
CA ARG A 24 -9.11 15.75 -6.33
C ARG A 24 -8.99 14.84 -5.10
N LEU A 25 -9.88 13.86 -5.01
CA LEU A 25 -9.87 12.93 -3.89
C LEU A 25 -8.62 12.06 -3.91
N ALA A 26 -8.20 11.62 -5.09
CA ALA A 26 -6.99 10.82 -5.24
C ALA A 26 -5.74 11.62 -4.85
N MET A 27 -5.65 12.87 -5.29
CA MET A 27 -4.54 13.74 -4.92
C MET A 27 -4.53 14.02 -3.43
N GLN A 28 -5.71 14.23 -2.84
CA GLN A 28 -5.83 14.45 -1.41
C GLN A 28 -5.34 13.23 -0.64
N LEU A 29 -5.71 12.02 -1.09
CA LEU A 29 -5.25 10.80 -0.45
C LEU A 29 -3.73 10.66 -0.54
N GLN A 30 -3.16 10.94 -1.70
CA GLN A 30 -1.70 10.87 -1.87
C GLN A 30 -0.99 11.83 -0.92
N ASP A 31 -1.48 13.05 -0.82
CA ASP A 31 -0.91 14.05 0.08
C ASP A 31 -1.05 13.63 1.54
N ASP A 32 -2.23 13.16 1.92
CA ASP A 32 -2.50 12.72 3.29
C ASP A 32 -1.61 11.53 3.67
N LEU A 33 -1.48 10.56 2.77
CA LEU A 33 -0.63 9.40 3.02
C LEU A 33 0.84 9.80 3.16
N THR A 34 1.33 10.61 2.25
CA THR A 34 2.71 11.07 2.29
C THR A 34 3.00 11.77 3.61
N THR A 35 2.11 12.67 4.02
CA THR A 35 2.24 13.39 5.27
C THR A 35 2.23 12.45 6.47
N GLN A 36 1.30 11.50 6.49
CA GLN A 36 1.18 10.57 7.62
C GLN A 36 2.37 9.62 7.70
N ILE A 37 2.84 9.12 6.57
CA ILE A 37 4.01 8.24 6.55
C ILE A 37 5.22 8.98 7.13
N ALA A 38 5.44 10.20 6.67
CA ALA A 38 6.58 11.00 7.14
C ALA A 38 6.46 11.35 8.62
N LYS A 39 5.27 11.82 9.03
CA LYS A 39 5.05 12.28 10.40
C LYS A 39 5.14 11.15 11.41
N LEU A 40 4.55 10.01 11.09
CA LEU A 40 4.49 8.86 12.00
C LEU A 40 5.63 7.87 11.79
N GLN A 41 6.45 8.11 10.79
CA GLN A 41 7.50 7.18 10.38
C GLN A 41 6.95 5.78 10.17
N ALA A 42 5.80 5.72 9.47
CA ALA A 42 5.15 4.45 9.19
C ALA A 42 6.05 3.57 8.34
N ARG A 43 6.04 2.27 8.61
CA ARG A 43 6.88 1.31 7.89
C ARG A 43 6.12 0.55 6.82
N GLY A 44 4.82 0.74 6.74
CA GLY A 44 4.02 0.09 5.72
C GLY A 44 2.65 0.70 5.58
N VAL A 45 2.08 0.51 4.40
CA VAL A 45 0.74 0.97 4.06
C VAL A 45 -0.05 -0.20 3.50
N LEU A 46 -1.20 -0.46 4.08
CA LEU A 46 -2.16 -1.43 3.56
C LEU A 46 -3.24 -0.67 2.81
N ILE A 47 -3.45 -1.00 1.55
CA ILE A 47 -4.50 -0.39 0.75
C ILE A 47 -5.52 -1.48 0.44
N ASP A 48 -6.67 -1.40 1.09
CA ASP A 48 -7.74 -2.36 0.90
C ASP A 48 -8.61 -1.93 -0.27
N ILE A 49 -8.58 -2.72 -1.34
CA ILE A 49 -9.35 -2.47 -2.55
C ILE A 49 -10.38 -3.57 -2.79
N THR A 50 -10.78 -4.27 -1.74
CA THR A 50 -11.75 -5.36 -1.83
C THR A 50 -13.06 -4.92 -2.49
N SER A 51 -13.47 -3.68 -2.26
CA SER A 51 -14.73 -3.15 -2.81
C SER A 51 -14.63 -2.70 -4.26
N LEU A 52 -13.44 -2.65 -4.85
CA LEU A 52 -13.28 -2.19 -6.22
C LEU A 52 -13.54 -3.34 -7.20
N GLU A 53 -14.51 -3.14 -8.08
CA GLU A 53 -14.84 -4.09 -9.14
C GLU A 53 -14.02 -3.82 -10.39
N ILE A 54 -13.73 -2.55 -10.66
CA ILE A 54 -13.04 -2.08 -11.84
C ILE A 54 -12.01 -1.05 -11.44
N VAL A 55 -10.87 -1.07 -12.12
CA VAL A 55 -9.82 -0.07 -11.95
C VAL A 55 -9.47 0.46 -13.33
N ASP A 56 -9.57 1.78 -13.51
CA ASP A 56 -9.14 2.41 -14.75
C ASP A 56 -7.66 2.81 -14.69
N SER A 57 -7.17 3.38 -15.79
CA SER A 57 -5.76 3.76 -15.86
C SER A 57 -5.39 4.83 -14.84
N PHE A 58 -6.32 5.75 -14.55
CA PHE A 58 -6.08 6.79 -13.54
C PHE A 58 -5.89 6.17 -12.17
N MET A 59 -6.81 5.30 -11.78
CA MET A 59 -6.74 4.62 -10.48
C MET A 59 -5.49 3.75 -10.37
N GLY A 60 -5.15 3.03 -11.44
CA GLY A 60 -3.96 2.20 -11.46
C GLY A 60 -2.69 3.03 -11.25
N ARG A 61 -2.58 4.15 -11.95
CA ARG A 61 -1.43 5.05 -11.77
C ARG A 61 -1.37 5.65 -10.39
N MET A 62 -2.52 5.98 -9.81
CA MET A 62 -2.57 6.49 -8.46
C MET A 62 -2.00 5.47 -7.47
N LEU A 63 -2.38 4.21 -7.60
CA LEU A 63 -1.86 3.15 -6.74
C LEU A 63 -0.35 3.00 -6.88
N VAL A 64 0.15 3.04 -8.11
CA VAL A 64 1.60 2.97 -8.35
C VAL A 64 2.31 4.18 -7.74
N ASN A 65 1.75 5.37 -7.89
CA ASN A 65 2.35 6.58 -7.34
C ASN A 65 2.42 6.54 -5.82
N ILE A 66 1.36 6.05 -5.17
CA ILE A 66 1.36 5.89 -3.71
C ILE A 66 2.49 4.95 -3.29
N ALA A 67 2.63 3.83 -4.00
CA ALA A 67 3.67 2.86 -3.68
C ALA A 67 5.06 3.42 -3.85
N LEU A 68 5.28 4.20 -4.91
CA LEU A 68 6.57 4.84 -5.14
C LEU A 68 6.90 5.86 -4.06
N MET A 69 5.93 6.68 -3.69
CA MET A 69 6.11 7.66 -2.61
C MET A 69 6.41 6.97 -1.28
N ALA A 70 5.66 5.92 -0.99
CA ALA A 70 5.87 5.16 0.24
C ALA A 70 7.29 4.57 0.28
N LYS A 71 7.73 4.02 -0.85
CA LYS A 71 9.06 3.44 -0.94
C LYS A 71 10.15 4.47 -0.70
N VAL A 72 10.00 5.67 -1.25
CA VAL A 72 10.94 6.77 -1.01
C VAL A 72 11.01 7.12 0.47
N LEU A 73 9.89 6.99 1.18
CA LEU A 73 9.81 7.27 2.61
C LEU A 73 10.08 6.03 3.47
N ASP A 74 10.63 4.99 2.87
CA ASP A 74 11.02 3.75 3.56
C ASP A 74 9.82 2.99 4.13
N ALA A 75 8.70 3.01 3.42
CA ALA A 75 7.50 2.25 3.77
C ALA A 75 7.14 1.30 2.63
N GLN A 76 6.68 0.11 2.97
CA GLN A 76 6.22 -0.87 1.99
C GLN A 76 4.73 -0.74 1.76
N THR A 77 4.28 -1.07 0.56
CA THR A 77 2.86 -1.05 0.21
C THR A 77 2.35 -2.45 -0.06
N VAL A 78 1.20 -2.78 0.54
CA VAL A 78 0.51 -4.04 0.29
C VAL A 78 -0.91 -3.73 -0.17
N LEU A 79 -1.28 -4.23 -1.36
CA LEU A 79 -2.66 -4.16 -1.83
C LEU A 79 -3.41 -5.37 -1.31
N VAL A 80 -4.56 -5.12 -0.71
CA VAL A 80 -5.35 -6.17 -0.06
C VAL A 80 -6.67 -6.35 -0.79
N GLY A 81 -7.04 -7.62 -1.01
CA GLY A 81 -8.35 -7.97 -1.54
C GLY A 81 -8.55 -7.68 -3.01
N MET A 82 -7.48 -7.70 -3.80
CA MET A 82 -7.58 -7.45 -5.24
C MET A 82 -8.40 -8.55 -5.91
N LYS A 83 -9.45 -8.15 -6.62
CA LYS A 83 -10.26 -9.09 -7.40
C LYS A 83 -9.55 -9.46 -8.70
N PRO A 84 -9.76 -10.68 -9.22
CA PRO A 84 -9.12 -11.10 -10.46
C PRO A 84 -9.33 -10.14 -11.62
N ALA A 85 -10.54 -9.58 -11.77
CA ALA A 85 -10.82 -8.62 -12.83
C ALA A 85 -9.96 -7.37 -12.72
N VAL A 86 -9.70 -6.91 -11.50
CA VAL A 86 -8.83 -5.76 -11.26
C VAL A 86 -7.38 -6.10 -11.65
N ALA A 87 -6.92 -7.28 -11.25
CA ALA A 87 -5.56 -7.72 -11.58
C ALA A 87 -5.35 -7.80 -13.10
N ILE A 88 -6.32 -8.37 -13.80
CA ILE A 88 -6.28 -8.47 -15.26
C ILE A 88 -6.20 -7.09 -15.91
N THR A 89 -7.02 -6.15 -15.44
CA THR A 89 -7.02 -4.80 -15.96
C THR A 89 -5.68 -4.12 -15.77
N LEU A 90 -5.06 -4.27 -14.61
CA LEU A 90 -3.75 -3.68 -14.35
C LEU A 90 -2.69 -4.24 -15.29
N VAL A 91 -2.74 -5.53 -15.56
CA VAL A 91 -1.82 -6.16 -16.52
C VAL A 91 -2.07 -5.62 -17.93
N GLU A 92 -3.34 -5.52 -18.34
CA GLU A 92 -3.70 -5.03 -19.67
C GLU A 92 -3.30 -3.57 -19.87
N LEU A 93 -3.34 -2.77 -18.81
CA LEU A 93 -2.90 -1.38 -18.88
C LEU A 93 -1.37 -1.25 -18.91
N GLY A 94 -0.66 -2.36 -18.82
CA GLY A 94 0.79 -2.35 -18.82
C GLY A 94 1.38 -1.74 -17.57
N LEU A 95 0.62 -1.68 -16.50
CA LEU A 95 1.09 -1.13 -15.24
C LEU A 95 1.86 -2.18 -14.47
N SER A 96 3.15 -1.93 -14.34
CA SER A 96 3.99 -2.70 -13.46
C SER A 96 3.78 -2.19 -12.04
N LEU A 97 3.73 -3.10 -11.06
CA LEU A 97 3.58 -2.76 -9.66
C LEU A 97 4.87 -3.08 -8.89
N PRO A 98 5.99 -2.40 -9.24
CA PRO A 98 7.25 -2.71 -8.59
C PRO A 98 7.21 -2.29 -7.12
N GLY A 99 7.65 -3.18 -6.25
CA GLY A 99 7.67 -2.89 -4.84
C GLY A 99 6.31 -2.97 -4.16
N ILE A 100 5.26 -3.35 -4.90
CA ILE A 100 3.94 -3.58 -4.31
C ILE A 100 3.74 -5.07 -4.13
N ARG A 101 3.34 -5.45 -2.92
CA ARG A 101 2.97 -6.82 -2.62
C ARG A 101 1.45 -6.89 -2.53
N THR A 102 0.90 -8.08 -2.65
CA THR A 102 -0.54 -8.29 -2.56
C THR A 102 -0.85 -9.30 -1.47
N ALA A 103 -2.02 -9.16 -0.88
CA ALA A 103 -2.50 -10.08 0.14
C ALA A 103 -4.00 -10.28 -0.03
N LEU A 104 -4.49 -11.42 0.44
CA LEU A 104 -5.88 -11.77 0.29
C LEU A 104 -6.79 -10.90 1.16
N ASN A 105 -6.32 -10.55 2.35
CA ASN A 105 -7.09 -9.73 3.29
C ASN A 105 -6.15 -8.92 4.18
N VAL A 106 -6.74 -8.10 5.04
CA VAL A 106 -5.97 -7.21 5.92
C VAL A 106 -5.06 -7.99 6.86
N ASP A 107 -5.56 -9.09 7.43
CA ASP A 107 -4.76 -9.90 8.36
C ASP A 107 -3.50 -10.44 7.68
N ARG A 108 -3.64 -10.96 6.46
CA ARG A 108 -2.49 -11.45 5.71
C ARG A 108 -1.57 -10.32 5.28
N GLY A 109 -2.13 -9.16 4.94
CA GLY A 109 -1.34 -7.98 4.62
C GLY A 109 -0.51 -7.51 5.82
N MET A 110 -1.12 -7.49 6.99
CA MET A 110 -0.41 -7.17 8.23
C MET A 110 0.71 -8.17 8.49
N ALA A 111 0.44 -9.45 8.29
CA ALA A 111 1.45 -10.50 8.47
C ALA A 111 2.63 -10.30 7.54
N LEU A 112 2.38 -9.93 6.27
CA LEU A 112 3.44 -9.65 5.31
C LEU A 112 4.31 -8.48 5.76
N LEU A 113 3.67 -7.39 6.23
CA LEU A 113 4.40 -6.23 6.69
C LEU A 113 5.20 -6.53 7.96
N GLN A 114 4.62 -7.28 8.89
CA GLN A 114 5.31 -7.70 10.10
C GLN A 114 6.51 -8.58 9.77
N ALA A 115 6.34 -9.52 8.85
CA ALA A 115 7.43 -10.40 8.42
C ALA A 115 8.56 -9.60 7.77
N SER A 116 8.23 -8.64 6.92
CA SER A 116 9.23 -7.78 6.28
C SER A 116 10.02 -6.99 7.31
N LEU A 117 9.33 -6.45 8.30
CA LEU A 117 9.98 -5.69 9.36
C LEU A 117 10.88 -6.57 10.21
N SER A 118 10.42 -7.79 10.52
CA SER A 118 11.19 -8.78 11.26
C SER A 118 12.40 -9.25 10.47
N GLU A 119 12.26 -9.44 9.16
CA GLU A 119 13.36 -9.84 8.30
C GLU A 119 14.47 -8.80 8.27
N GLU A 120 14.12 -7.51 8.19
CA GLU A 120 15.11 -6.44 8.24
C GLU A 120 15.89 -6.51 9.55
N THR A 121 15.19 -6.64 10.65
CA THR A 121 15.81 -6.74 11.98
C THR A 121 16.55 -8.06 12.12
N GLY A 122 15.90 -9.16 11.72
CA GLY A 122 16.47 -10.49 11.82
C GLY A 122 17.68 -10.70 10.94
N ALA A 123 17.69 -10.13 9.74
CA ALA A 123 18.86 -10.20 8.86
C ALA A 123 20.07 -9.53 9.49
N GLY A 124 19.88 -8.37 10.10
CA GLY A 124 20.94 -7.69 10.81
C GLY A 124 21.46 -8.51 11.99
N GLU A 125 20.56 -9.06 12.76
CA GLU A 125 20.92 -9.92 13.90
C GLU A 125 21.57 -11.22 13.45
N ALA A 126 21.04 -11.83 12.39
CA ALA A 126 21.60 -13.06 11.85
C ALA A 126 22.99 -12.85 11.31
N ASP A 127 23.27 -11.72 10.68
CA ASP A 127 24.60 -11.39 10.21
C ASP A 127 25.56 -11.27 11.38
N ASP A 128 25.14 -10.60 12.44
CA ASP A 128 25.94 -10.47 13.64
C ASP A 128 26.19 -11.83 14.28
N ALA A 129 25.17 -12.66 14.34
CA ALA A 129 25.28 -14.00 14.92
C ALA A 129 26.08 -14.94 14.03
N GLY A 130 26.01 -14.74 12.73
CA GLY A 130 26.69 -15.58 11.77
C GLY A 130 28.14 -15.21 11.56
N SER A 131 28.51 -14.08 12.06
CA SER A 131 29.89 -13.62 11.88
C SER A 131 30.85 -14.21 12.90
#